data_eec8e658e60cac36392f9e52743826d1
#
_entry.id   eec8e658e60cac36392f9e52743826d1
#
_cell.length_a   1.000
_cell.length_b   1.000
_cell.length_c   1.000
_cell.angle_alpha   90.00
_cell.angle_beta   90.00
_cell.angle_gamma   90.00
#
_symmetry.space_group_name_H-M   'P 1'
#
loop_
_entity.id
_entity.type
_entity.pdbx_description
1 polymer ?
#
loop_
_entity_poly.entity_id
_entity_poly.type
_entity_poly.pdbx_seq_one_letter_code
_entity_poly.pdbx_strand_id
1 'polypeptide(L)'
;MLNCSEILRRGMMTKKAVLINDLSGLGKCSLTAAISVLSVMGIQACPMPTAVLTSQTGFESFYCNDCTDKLDYYTSEWKKLGFQPDGIYTGFLSSEKQVDKILSFIDSFETDDTLVLVDPVLGDGGRTY
;
A
#
# COMPACT_ATOMS: atom_id res chain seq x y z
N MET A 1 -6.13 10.51 -28.48
CA MET A 1 -5.30 11.74 -28.27
C MET A 1 -6.01 12.57 -27.23
N LEU A 2 -5.42 12.77 -26.02
CA LEU A 2 -6.02 13.58 -24.97
C LEU A 2 -6.04 15.04 -25.42
N ASN A 3 -7.14 15.75 -25.13
CA ASN A 3 -7.23 17.19 -25.44
C ASN A 3 -6.48 18.02 -24.36
N CYS A 4 -6.21 19.31 -24.67
CA CYS A 4 -5.42 20.18 -23.81
C CYS A 4 -6.04 20.37 -22.40
N SER A 5 -7.37 20.34 -22.29
CA SER A 5 -8.09 20.45 -21.02
C SER A 5 -7.98 19.19 -20.17
N GLU A 6 -7.90 18.01 -20.78
CA GLU A 6 -7.66 16.73 -20.09
C GLU A 6 -6.23 16.62 -19.58
N ILE A 7 -5.26 17.11 -20.37
CA ILE A 7 -3.85 17.18 -19.96
C ILE A 7 -3.69 18.13 -18.76
N LEU A 8 -4.31 19.29 -18.79
CA LEU A 8 -4.29 20.25 -17.69
C LEU A 8 -4.99 19.70 -16.43
N ARG A 9 -6.13 19.02 -16.58
CA ARG A 9 -6.81 18.37 -15.44
C ARG A 9 -5.97 17.27 -14.81
N ARG A 10 -5.31 16.41 -15.61
CA ARG A 10 -4.39 15.37 -15.09
C ARG A 10 -3.19 15.97 -14.37
N GLY A 11 -2.62 17.06 -14.88
CA GLY A 11 -1.50 17.76 -14.24
C GLY A 11 -1.88 18.50 -12.95
N MET A 12 -3.15 18.77 -12.69
CA MET A 12 -3.65 19.45 -11.49
C MET A 12 -4.21 18.48 -10.44
N MET A 13 -4.40 17.20 -10.75
CA MET A 13 -4.91 16.21 -9.79
C MET A 13 -3.75 15.66 -8.95
N THR A 14 -3.94 15.63 -7.63
CA THR A 14 -3.01 14.97 -6.71
C THR A 14 -2.86 13.50 -7.09
N LYS A 15 -1.62 13.06 -7.31
CA LYS A 15 -1.30 11.65 -7.55
C LYS A 15 -1.67 10.81 -6.34
N LYS A 16 -2.15 9.59 -6.58
CA LYS A 16 -2.60 8.66 -5.54
C LYS A 16 -1.74 7.40 -5.56
N ALA A 17 -1.19 7.04 -4.43
CA ALA A 17 -0.44 5.80 -4.27
C ALA A 17 -1.11 4.90 -3.24
N VAL A 18 -1.40 3.66 -3.63
CA VAL A 18 -1.80 2.60 -2.71
C VAL A 18 -0.57 2.12 -1.96
N LEU A 19 -0.66 2.06 -0.64
CA LEU A 19 0.40 1.57 0.24
C LEU A 19 -0.07 0.28 0.92
N ILE A 20 0.51 -0.83 0.53
CA ILE A 20 0.18 -2.18 1.04
C ILE A 20 1.30 -2.62 1.97
N ASN A 21 1.09 -2.47 3.28
CA ASN A 21 2.10 -2.74 4.29
C ASN A 21 1.47 -2.84 5.68
N ASP A 22 2.23 -3.21 6.72
CA ASP A 22 1.74 -3.18 8.09
C ASP A 22 1.60 -1.75 8.64
N LEU A 23 0.73 -1.60 9.61
CA LEU A 23 0.55 -0.37 10.40
C LEU A 23 1.01 -0.63 11.83
N SER A 24 2.19 -0.14 12.19
CA SER A 24 2.75 -0.24 13.54
C SER A 24 2.45 1.02 14.36
N GLY A 25 1.91 0.84 15.58
CA GLY A 25 1.56 1.94 16.50
C GLY A 25 2.77 2.61 17.08
N LEU A 26 3.72 1.84 17.61
CA LEU A 26 4.99 2.32 18.13
C LEU A 26 6.11 1.92 17.17
N GLY A 27 6.96 2.87 16.83
CA GLY A 27 7.99 2.73 15.79
C GLY A 27 7.54 3.40 14.49
N LYS A 28 8.46 4.13 13.88
CA LYS A 28 8.19 4.85 12.63
C LYS A 28 8.68 4.04 11.43
N CYS A 29 7.88 3.08 11.02
CA CYS A 29 8.19 2.16 9.93
C CYS A 29 6.96 1.91 9.04
N SER A 30 7.12 1.15 8.00
CA SER A 30 6.04 0.65 7.15
C SER A 30 5.04 1.76 6.75
N LEU A 31 3.75 1.60 6.97
CA LEU A 31 2.74 2.60 6.60
C LEU A 31 2.97 3.96 7.28
N THR A 32 3.37 4.01 8.55
CA THR A 32 3.56 5.29 9.26
C THR A 32 4.69 6.12 8.65
N ALA A 33 5.75 5.48 8.16
CA ALA A 33 6.83 6.14 7.44
C ALA A 33 6.40 6.51 6.01
N ALA A 34 5.85 5.56 5.25
CA ALA A 34 5.48 5.76 3.85
C ALA A 34 4.42 6.87 3.69
N ILE A 35 3.37 6.89 4.53
CA ILE A 35 2.35 7.96 4.53
C ILE A 35 3.01 9.33 4.74
N SER A 36 3.91 9.43 5.71
CA SER A 36 4.59 10.69 6.02
C SER A 36 5.42 11.20 4.84
N VAL A 37 6.20 10.31 4.21
CA VAL A 37 7.07 10.65 3.07
C VAL A 37 6.23 11.07 1.86
N LEU A 38 5.25 10.28 1.46
CA LEU A 38 4.42 10.59 0.28
C LEU A 38 3.60 11.86 0.48
N SER A 39 3.10 12.11 1.69
CA SER A 39 2.37 13.34 2.00
C SER A 39 3.23 14.59 1.79
N VAL A 40 4.50 14.56 2.22
CA VAL A 40 5.45 15.67 1.99
C VAL A 40 5.77 15.84 0.50
N MET A 41 5.76 14.75 -0.27
CA MET A 41 5.94 14.78 -1.73
C MET A 41 4.68 15.26 -2.49
N GLY A 42 3.58 15.57 -1.79
CA GLY A 42 2.32 15.98 -2.43
C GLY A 42 1.54 14.84 -3.08
N ILE A 43 1.82 13.60 -2.69
CA ILE A 43 1.13 12.40 -3.15
C ILE A 43 0.11 11.97 -2.09
N GLN A 44 -1.12 11.71 -2.51
CA GLN A 44 -2.13 11.15 -1.63
C GLN A 44 -1.81 9.68 -1.34
N ALA A 45 -1.45 9.39 -0.10
CA ALA A 45 -1.28 8.03 0.38
C ALA A 45 -2.66 7.38 0.62
N CYS A 46 -2.88 6.19 0.05
CA CYS A 46 -4.08 5.38 0.21
C CYS A 46 -3.69 4.07 0.92
N PRO A 47 -3.66 4.04 2.26
CA PRO A 47 -3.16 2.87 2.99
C PRO A 47 -4.11 1.69 2.94
N MET A 48 -3.54 0.49 2.75
CA MET A 48 -4.20 -0.81 2.80
C MET A 48 -3.40 -1.70 3.77
N PRO A 49 -3.76 -1.69 5.06
CA PRO A 49 -3.01 -2.42 6.08
C PRO A 49 -3.08 -3.94 5.88
N THR A 50 -1.92 -4.59 5.85
CA THR A 50 -1.78 -6.06 5.84
C THR A 50 -1.88 -6.63 7.26
N ALA A 51 -1.43 -5.85 8.24
CA ALA A 51 -1.55 -6.13 9.66
C ALA A 51 -1.56 -4.81 10.44
N VAL A 52 -2.13 -4.83 11.64
CA VAL A 52 -2.04 -3.72 12.61
C VAL A 52 -1.31 -4.23 13.85
N LEU A 53 -0.18 -3.60 14.16
CA LEU A 53 0.67 -3.96 15.29
C LEU A 53 0.66 -2.87 16.36
N THR A 54 0.72 -3.26 17.63
CA THR A 54 0.87 -2.30 18.74
C THR A 54 2.23 -1.60 18.69
N SER A 55 3.27 -2.32 18.24
CA SER A 55 4.64 -1.84 18.04
C SER A 55 5.30 -2.64 16.92
N GLN A 56 6.32 -2.08 16.29
CA GLN A 56 7.08 -2.79 15.26
C GLN A 56 7.79 -4.03 15.83
N THR A 57 8.07 -5.02 14.98
CA THR A 57 8.58 -6.34 15.37
C THR A 57 9.99 -6.35 16.00
N GLY A 58 10.73 -5.25 15.94
CA GLY A 58 12.02 -5.08 16.60
C GLY A 58 11.93 -4.82 18.13
N PHE A 59 10.72 -4.57 18.66
CA PHE A 59 10.51 -4.45 20.10
C PHE A 59 10.34 -5.85 20.74
N GLU A 60 10.68 -5.96 22.03
CA GLU A 60 10.59 -7.24 22.77
C GLU A 60 9.16 -7.82 22.82
N SER A 61 8.16 -6.96 22.74
CA SER A 61 6.75 -7.36 22.79
C SER A 61 5.91 -6.53 21.84
N PHE A 62 5.05 -7.22 21.12
CA PHE A 62 4.02 -6.60 20.28
C PHE A 62 2.82 -7.55 20.15
N TYR A 63 1.66 -6.98 19.90
CA TYR A 63 0.47 -7.70 19.45
C TYR A 63 0.25 -7.39 17.97
N CYS A 64 -0.04 -8.42 17.20
CA CYS A 64 -0.32 -8.31 15.77
C CYS A 64 -1.75 -8.76 15.46
N ASN A 65 -2.53 -7.88 14.86
CA ASN A 65 -3.82 -8.20 14.30
C ASN A 65 -3.68 -8.34 12.78
N ASP A 66 -3.74 -9.57 12.27
CA ASP A 66 -3.68 -9.88 10.85
C ASP A 66 -4.93 -9.37 10.13
N CYS A 67 -4.75 -8.70 8.98
CA CYS A 67 -5.82 -8.12 8.19
C CYS A 67 -6.18 -8.93 6.92
N THR A 68 -5.66 -10.14 6.77
CA THR A 68 -5.84 -10.98 5.57
C THR A 68 -7.28 -11.06 5.12
N ASP A 69 -8.23 -11.29 6.05
CA ASP A 69 -9.66 -11.44 5.72
C ASP A 69 -10.34 -10.12 5.33
N LYS A 70 -9.65 -8.99 5.48
CA LYS A 70 -10.17 -7.65 5.15
C LYS A 70 -9.69 -7.14 3.80
N LEU A 71 -8.65 -7.72 3.21
CA LEU A 71 -8.03 -7.21 1.99
C LEU A 71 -9.00 -7.21 0.78
N ASP A 72 -9.86 -8.20 0.67
CA ASP A 72 -10.84 -8.28 -0.43
C ASP A 72 -11.88 -7.15 -0.38
N TYR A 73 -12.15 -6.61 0.83
CA TYR A 73 -13.07 -5.47 0.97
C TYR A 73 -12.46 -4.19 0.35
N TYR A 74 -11.14 -3.97 0.43
CA TYR A 74 -10.48 -2.86 -0.25
C TYR A 74 -10.68 -2.96 -1.76
N THR A 75 -10.42 -4.13 -2.34
CA THR A 75 -10.62 -4.37 -3.77
C THR A 75 -12.06 -4.09 -4.19
N SER A 76 -13.03 -4.66 -3.47
CA SER A 76 -14.45 -4.54 -3.82
C SER A 76 -14.98 -3.13 -3.67
N GLU A 77 -14.67 -2.45 -2.56
CA GLU A 77 -15.17 -1.10 -2.29
C GLU A 77 -14.50 -0.05 -3.21
N TRP A 78 -13.20 -0.17 -3.43
CA TRP A 78 -12.50 0.77 -4.30
C TRP A 78 -12.90 0.62 -5.77
N LYS A 79 -13.22 -0.60 -6.22
CA LYS A 79 -13.85 -0.79 -7.55
C LYS A 79 -15.20 -0.10 -7.66
N LYS A 80 -16.07 -0.23 -6.67
CA LYS A 80 -17.37 0.46 -6.64
C LYS A 80 -17.23 1.97 -6.70
N LEU A 81 -16.18 2.52 -6.10
CA LEU A 81 -15.88 3.95 -6.09
C LEU A 81 -15.21 4.44 -7.39
N GLY A 82 -14.91 3.55 -8.34
CA GLY A 82 -14.16 3.89 -9.55
C GLY A 82 -12.75 4.43 -9.23
N PHE A 83 -12.16 3.97 -8.12
CA PHE A 83 -10.82 4.39 -7.71
C PHE A 83 -9.78 3.90 -8.71
N GLN A 84 -8.86 4.79 -9.09
CA GLN A 84 -7.72 4.47 -9.95
C GLN A 84 -6.45 5.03 -9.32
N PRO A 85 -5.50 4.19 -8.92
CA PRO A 85 -4.22 4.63 -8.40
C PRO A 85 -3.26 5.01 -9.52
N ASP A 86 -2.37 5.97 -9.25
CA ASP A 86 -1.22 6.27 -10.09
C ASP A 86 -0.01 5.39 -9.72
N GLY A 87 -0.02 4.81 -8.53
CA GLY A 87 1.02 3.89 -8.07
C GLY A 87 0.52 2.92 -7.01
N ILE A 88 1.17 1.77 -6.95
CA ILE A 88 0.96 0.72 -5.93
C ILE A 88 2.33 0.36 -5.37
N TYR A 89 2.49 0.47 -4.05
CA TYR A 89 3.70 0.09 -3.33
C TYR A 89 3.38 -1.01 -2.34
N THR A 90 4.08 -2.14 -2.42
CA THR A 90 3.95 -3.25 -1.48
C THR A 90 5.17 -3.36 -0.58
N GLY A 91 4.96 -3.69 0.68
CA GLY A 91 5.99 -4.01 1.65
C GLY A 91 5.68 -5.32 2.37
N PHE A 92 5.63 -5.30 3.70
CA PHE A 92 5.44 -6.51 4.50
C PHE A 92 4.09 -7.20 4.24
N LEU A 93 4.16 -8.49 3.93
CA LEU A 93 3.02 -9.42 3.82
C LEU A 93 3.25 -10.58 4.81
N SER A 94 2.25 -10.91 5.60
CA SER A 94 2.37 -11.88 6.70
C SER A 94 2.20 -13.35 6.27
N SER A 95 1.75 -13.61 5.04
CA SER A 95 1.47 -14.97 4.56
C SER A 95 1.35 -15.05 3.04
N GLU A 96 1.51 -16.25 2.48
CA GLU A 96 1.25 -16.55 1.06
C GLU A 96 -0.18 -16.18 0.65
N LYS A 97 -1.16 -16.39 1.53
CA LYS A 97 -2.56 -16.02 1.28
C LYS A 97 -2.71 -14.51 1.06
N GLN A 98 -1.91 -13.67 1.73
CA GLN A 98 -1.88 -12.23 1.45
C GLN A 98 -1.26 -11.94 0.08
N VAL A 99 -0.21 -12.65 -0.30
CA VAL A 99 0.42 -12.50 -1.63
C VAL A 99 -0.61 -12.71 -2.73
N ASP A 100 -1.39 -13.80 -2.70
CA ASP A 100 -2.42 -14.11 -3.70
C ASP A 100 -3.47 -12.98 -3.80
N LYS A 101 -3.92 -12.47 -2.65
CA LYS A 101 -4.89 -11.37 -2.59
C LYS A 101 -4.32 -10.07 -3.16
N ILE A 102 -3.06 -9.77 -2.88
CA ILE A 102 -2.41 -8.56 -3.35
C ILE A 102 -2.12 -8.64 -4.85
N LEU A 103 -1.73 -9.79 -5.38
CA LEU A 103 -1.61 -10.01 -6.83
C LEU A 103 -2.97 -9.77 -7.51
N SER A 104 -4.06 -10.33 -6.98
CA SER A 104 -5.41 -10.10 -7.50
C SER A 104 -5.85 -8.62 -7.39
N PHE A 105 -5.39 -7.91 -6.36
CA PHE A 105 -5.61 -6.47 -6.23
C PHE A 105 -4.86 -5.71 -7.33
N ILE A 106 -3.57 -6.01 -7.53
CA ILE A 106 -2.73 -5.37 -8.56
C ILE A 106 -3.37 -5.57 -9.93
N ASP A 107 -3.70 -6.82 -10.31
CA ASP A 107 -4.36 -7.15 -11.57
C ASP A 107 -5.67 -6.35 -11.79
N SER A 108 -6.33 -5.99 -10.70
CA SER A 108 -7.61 -5.27 -10.72
C SER A 108 -7.49 -3.76 -10.93
N PHE A 109 -6.35 -3.18 -10.59
CA PHE A 109 -6.14 -1.72 -10.55
C PHE A 109 -4.95 -1.24 -11.39
N GLU A 110 -4.10 -2.16 -11.83
CA GLU A 110 -2.97 -1.83 -12.70
C GLU A 110 -3.44 -1.43 -14.09
N THR A 111 -2.81 -0.41 -14.65
CA THR A 111 -2.92 0.02 -16.03
C THR A 111 -1.53 0.36 -16.57
N ASP A 112 -1.39 0.61 -17.86
CA ASP A 112 -0.11 1.01 -18.47
C ASP A 112 0.51 2.27 -17.83
N ASP A 113 -0.32 3.10 -17.17
CA ASP A 113 0.10 4.33 -16.51
C ASP A 113 0.36 4.13 -14.98
N THR A 114 0.12 2.95 -14.43
CA THR A 114 0.26 2.67 -12.99
C THR A 114 1.68 2.19 -12.67
N LEU A 115 2.39 2.91 -11.78
CA LEU A 115 3.68 2.45 -11.26
C LEU A 115 3.47 1.38 -10.19
N VAL A 116 3.96 0.16 -10.40
CA VAL A 116 3.98 -0.89 -9.38
C VAL A 116 5.39 -1.04 -8.83
N LEU A 117 5.55 -0.83 -7.52
CA LEU A 117 6.81 -0.99 -6.78
C LEU A 117 6.64 -2.07 -5.72
N VAL A 118 7.39 -3.14 -5.84
CA VAL A 118 7.39 -4.26 -4.89
C VAL A 118 8.66 -4.23 -4.06
N ASP A 119 8.51 -4.12 -2.75
CA ASP A 119 9.59 -4.34 -1.78
C ASP A 119 9.50 -5.79 -1.27
N PRO A 120 10.38 -6.68 -1.73
CA PRO A 120 10.40 -8.07 -1.28
C PRO A 120 11.07 -8.16 0.09
N VAL A 121 10.36 -7.82 1.16
CA VAL A 121 10.86 -7.85 2.53
C VAL A 121 11.33 -9.27 2.88
N LEU A 122 12.63 -9.54 2.73
CA LEU A 122 13.21 -10.89 2.88
C LEU A 122 13.69 -11.21 4.29
N GLY A 123 13.95 -10.20 5.12
CA GLY A 123 14.47 -10.38 6.47
C GLY A 123 14.89 -9.08 7.13
N ASP A 124 15.24 -9.17 8.41
CA ASP A 124 15.76 -8.06 9.20
C ASP A 124 16.85 -8.56 10.16
N GLY A 125 17.84 -7.68 10.48
CA GLY A 125 18.89 -7.96 11.43
C GLY A 125 19.73 -9.22 11.09
N GLY A 126 19.87 -9.55 9.79
CA GLY A 126 20.62 -10.73 9.33
C GLY A 126 19.85 -12.06 9.43
N ARG A 127 18.55 -12.01 9.69
CA ARG A 127 17.65 -13.18 9.70
C ARG A 127 16.58 -13.01 8.61
N THR A 128 16.25 -14.10 7.92
CA THR A 128 15.09 -14.17 7.03
C THR A 128 13.80 -14.28 7.83
N TYR A 129 12.72 -13.70 7.32
CA TYR A 129 11.38 -13.89 7.88
C TYR A 129 10.84 -15.27 7.54
#